data_8c2b730d127f4a6ae345af09261f868d
#
_entry.id   8c2b730d127f4a6ae345af09261f868d
#
_cell.length_a   1.000
_cell.length_b   1.000
_cell.length_c   1.000
_cell.angle_alpha   90.00
_cell.angle_beta   90.00
_cell.angle_gamma   90.00
#
_symmetry.space_group_name_H-M   'P 1'
#
loop_
_entity.id
_entity.type
_entity.pdbx_description
1 polymer ?
#
loop_
_entity_poly.entity_id
_entity_poly.type
_entity_poly.pdbx_seq_one_letter_code
_entity_poly.pdbx_strand_id
1 'polypeptide(L)'
;MTYAVCDNTQRIRFEKPDLAEMTKNYTVVDLHFHSRHSDGSNSIEEIAHYATELNIGIAITDHNAVDGAVEIDAYKDILSIPGIEVTSLEGAHIIVYFYDIKDLQQFYAHEVQPFTGND
;
A
#
# COMPACT_ATOMS: atom_id res chain seq x y z
N MET A 1 -12.28 8.75 5.39
CA MET A 1 -12.13 7.31 5.63
C MET A 1 -13.03 6.88 6.78
N THR A 2 -13.72 5.78 6.62
CA THR A 2 -14.55 5.18 7.66
C THR A 2 -14.16 3.73 7.85
N TYR A 3 -14.45 3.19 9.02
CA TYR A 3 -14.16 1.78 9.31
C TYR A 3 -15.28 1.18 10.16
N ALA A 4 -15.37 -0.15 10.14
CA ALA A 4 -16.39 -0.88 10.87
C ALA A 4 -15.90 -1.24 12.27
N VAL A 5 -16.72 -1.02 13.27
CA VAL A 5 -16.41 -1.34 14.66
C VAL A 5 -17.48 -2.25 15.23
N CYS A 6 -17.08 -3.30 15.94
CA CYS A 6 -18.00 -4.16 16.62
C CYS A 6 -18.07 -3.74 18.09
N ASP A 7 -19.25 -3.36 18.57
CA ASP A 7 -19.42 -2.88 19.93
C ASP A 7 -19.90 -4.00 20.88
N ASN A 8 -20.14 -3.64 22.16
CA ASN A 8 -20.54 -4.61 23.19
C ASN A 8 -21.92 -5.23 22.98
N THR A 9 -22.73 -4.70 22.07
CA THR A 9 -24.04 -5.25 21.73
C THR A 9 -23.96 -6.16 20.50
N GLN A 10 -22.75 -6.43 20.03
CA GLN A 10 -22.45 -7.20 18.82
C GLN A 10 -23.04 -6.56 17.56
N ARG A 11 -23.24 -5.27 17.58
CA ARG A 11 -23.64 -4.52 16.39
C ARG A 11 -22.40 -3.94 15.71
N ILE A 12 -22.47 -3.85 14.41
CA ILE A 12 -21.44 -3.20 13.62
C ILE A 12 -21.89 -1.77 13.40
N ARG A 13 -21.03 -0.83 13.73
CA ARG A 13 -21.26 0.59 13.40
C ARG A 13 -20.03 1.12 12.65
N PHE A 14 -20.25 2.18 11.89
CA PHE A 14 -19.19 2.79 11.10
C PHE A 14 -18.78 4.11 11.73
N GLU A 15 -17.50 4.28 11.93
CA GLU A 15 -16.95 5.49 12.54
C GLU A 15 -15.90 6.10 11.60
N LYS A 16 -15.76 7.42 11.66
CA LYS A 16 -14.66 8.11 10.99
C LYS A 16 -13.51 8.22 12.01
N PRO A 17 -12.34 7.66 11.74
CA PRO A 17 -11.25 7.72 12.71
C PRO A 17 -10.63 9.11 12.78
N ASP A 18 -10.13 9.45 13.96
CA ASP A 18 -9.24 10.60 14.14
C ASP A 18 -7.81 10.05 14.01
N LEU A 19 -7.19 10.23 12.85
CA LEU A 19 -5.86 9.68 12.58
C LEU A 19 -4.79 10.24 13.49
N ALA A 20 -4.86 11.52 13.81
CA ALA A 20 -3.89 12.15 14.69
C ALA A 20 -3.91 11.51 16.09
N GLU A 21 -5.08 11.14 16.57
CA GLU A 21 -5.23 10.47 17.85
C GLU A 21 -4.80 9.00 17.77
N MET A 22 -5.18 8.31 16.69
CA MET A 22 -4.84 6.90 16.52
C MET A 22 -3.35 6.68 16.41
N THR A 23 -2.62 7.54 15.73
CA THR A 23 -1.17 7.40 15.54
C THR A 23 -0.37 7.62 16.81
N LYS A 24 -0.98 8.20 17.85
CA LYS A 24 -0.32 8.33 19.16
C LYS A 24 -0.30 6.99 19.91
N ASN A 25 -1.29 6.14 19.67
CA ASN A 25 -1.47 4.91 20.44
C ASN A 25 -1.26 3.64 19.65
N TYR A 26 -1.32 3.71 18.34
CA TYR A 26 -1.25 2.53 17.47
C TYR A 26 -0.33 2.78 16.29
N THR A 27 0.21 1.70 15.74
CA THR A 27 0.87 1.73 14.44
C THR A 27 -0.23 1.71 13.38
N VAL A 28 -0.30 2.74 12.58
CA VAL A 28 -1.31 2.86 11.53
C VAL A 28 -0.62 2.76 10.17
N VAL A 29 -1.18 1.97 9.27
CA VAL A 29 -0.61 1.77 7.93
C VAL A 29 -1.69 2.01 6.88
N ASP A 30 -1.36 2.77 5.84
CA ASP A 30 -2.19 2.86 4.65
C ASP A 30 -1.80 1.69 3.74
N LEU A 31 -2.73 0.77 3.53
CA LEU A 31 -2.47 -0.48 2.82
C LEU A 31 -2.78 -0.43 1.32
N HIS A 32 -3.23 0.71 0.79
CA HIS A 32 -3.59 0.79 -0.62
C HIS A 32 -3.27 2.19 -1.14
N PHE A 33 -2.13 2.34 -1.75
CA PHE A 33 -1.68 3.65 -2.25
C PHE A 33 -0.98 3.47 -3.60
N HIS A 34 -1.28 4.38 -4.52
CA HIS A 34 -0.66 4.35 -5.85
C HIS A 34 0.28 5.53 -6.02
N SER A 35 1.44 5.25 -6.60
CA SER A 35 2.44 6.26 -6.90
C SER A 35 2.38 6.65 -8.37
N ARG A 36 3.26 7.56 -8.74
CA ARG A 36 3.41 7.99 -10.11
C ARG A 36 3.89 6.88 -11.04
N HIS A 37 4.37 5.76 -10.50
CA HIS A 37 4.75 4.60 -11.30
C HIS A 37 3.55 3.87 -11.90
N SER A 38 2.34 4.16 -11.43
CA SER A 38 1.11 3.69 -12.07
C SER A 38 0.15 4.86 -12.26
N ASP A 39 -0.96 4.91 -11.57
CA ASP A 39 -1.96 5.96 -11.80
C ASP A 39 -2.06 6.99 -10.66
N GLY A 40 -1.16 6.95 -9.70
CA GLY A 40 -1.08 7.96 -8.68
C GLY A 40 -0.36 9.22 -9.16
N SER A 41 -0.47 10.30 -8.42
CA SER A 41 0.10 11.58 -8.82
C SER A 41 1.36 11.95 -8.06
N ASN A 42 1.71 11.21 -7.03
CA ASN A 42 2.85 11.56 -6.17
C ASN A 42 4.08 10.72 -6.46
N SER A 43 5.25 11.35 -6.36
CA SER A 43 6.52 10.64 -6.40
C SER A 43 6.71 9.89 -5.08
N ILE A 44 7.63 8.93 -5.08
CA ILE A 44 7.95 8.19 -3.86
C ILE A 44 8.52 9.12 -2.78
N GLU A 45 9.30 10.12 -3.17
CA GLU A 45 9.81 11.12 -2.23
C GLU A 45 8.68 11.88 -1.54
N GLU A 46 7.68 12.31 -2.30
CA GLU A 46 6.51 12.98 -1.75
C GLU A 46 5.71 12.07 -0.81
N ILE A 47 5.53 10.82 -1.20
CA ILE A 47 4.81 9.84 -0.38
C ILE A 47 5.56 9.60 0.94
N ALA A 48 6.88 9.46 0.87
CA ALA A 48 7.71 9.28 2.05
C ALA A 48 7.58 10.47 3.01
N HIS A 49 7.54 11.67 2.46
CA HIS A 49 7.35 12.89 3.25
C HIS A 49 6.00 12.90 3.96
N TYR A 50 4.92 12.56 3.25
CA TYR A 50 3.59 12.48 3.85
C TYR A 50 3.51 11.40 4.93
N ALA A 51 4.08 10.24 4.69
CA ALA A 51 4.08 9.15 5.67
C ALA A 51 4.78 9.59 6.95
N THR A 52 5.90 10.31 6.81
CA THR A 52 6.63 10.84 7.96
C THR A 52 5.82 11.89 8.71
N GLU A 53 5.21 12.83 8.01
CA GLU A 53 4.41 13.88 8.65
C GLU A 53 3.20 13.33 9.37
N LEU A 54 2.53 12.35 8.79
CA LEU A 54 1.34 11.74 9.37
C LEU A 54 1.67 10.65 10.39
N ASN A 55 2.93 10.28 10.49
CA ASN A 55 3.40 9.18 11.35
C ASN A 55 2.66 7.87 11.06
N ILE A 56 2.59 7.51 9.79
CA ILE A 56 1.96 6.27 9.34
C ILE A 56 2.94 5.43 8.54
N GLY A 57 2.69 4.13 8.49
CA GLY A 57 3.32 3.24 7.52
C GLY A 57 2.57 3.29 6.20
N ILE A 58 3.13 2.70 5.16
CA ILE A 58 2.57 2.76 3.83
C ILE A 58 2.84 1.48 3.04
N ALA A 59 1.87 1.04 2.27
CA ALA A 59 2.08 0.02 1.25
C ALA A 59 1.81 0.66 -0.11
N ILE A 60 2.85 0.77 -0.92
CA ILE A 60 2.70 1.22 -2.31
C ILE A 60 2.25 0.00 -3.12
N THR A 61 1.04 0.07 -3.65
CA THR A 61 0.42 -1.03 -4.37
C THR A 61 0.07 -0.61 -5.79
N ASP A 62 1.09 -0.27 -6.56
CA ASP A 62 0.90 0.19 -7.94
C ASP A 62 0.35 -0.92 -8.84
N HIS A 63 -0.34 -0.52 -9.89
CA HIS A 63 -0.89 -1.45 -10.87
C HIS A 63 0.24 -2.12 -11.66
N ASN A 64 0.35 -3.43 -11.52
CA ASN A 64 1.30 -4.26 -12.29
C ASN A 64 2.74 -3.73 -12.31
N ALA A 65 3.16 -3.05 -11.24
CA ALA A 65 4.49 -2.46 -11.15
C ALA A 65 4.98 -2.51 -9.71
N VAL A 66 6.26 -2.70 -9.51
CA VAL A 66 6.86 -2.80 -8.19
C VAL A 66 7.91 -1.72 -7.91
N ASP A 67 8.18 -0.84 -8.87
CA ASP A 67 9.23 0.17 -8.71
C ASP A 67 9.00 1.06 -7.51
N GLY A 68 7.74 1.47 -7.28
CA GLY A 68 7.42 2.29 -6.12
C GLY A 68 7.62 1.57 -4.80
N ALA A 69 7.23 0.31 -4.73
CA ALA A 69 7.42 -0.50 -3.53
C ALA A 69 8.91 -0.70 -3.22
N VAL A 70 9.72 -0.91 -4.26
CA VAL A 70 11.18 -1.06 -4.11
C VAL A 70 11.81 0.26 -3.64
N GLU A 71 11.40 1.38 -4.21
CA GLU A 71 11.93 2.68 -3.82
C GLU A 71 11.60 3.03 -2.37
N ILE A 72 10.35 2.83 -1.95
CA ILE A 72 9.94 3.17 -0.58
C ILE A 72 10.63 2.26 0.45
N ASP A 73 10.94 1.04 0.07
CA ASP A 73 11.64 0.09 0.94
C ASP A 73 13.03 0.58 1.36
N ALA A 74 13.63 1.46 0.58
CA ALA A 74 14.93 2.04 0.88
C ALA A 74 14.87 3.11 1.98
N TYR A 75 13.69 3.62 2.31
CA TYR A 75 13.51 4.62 3.35
C TYR A 75 13.40 3.93 4.71
N LYS A 76 14.51 3.79 5.40
CA LYS A 76 14.59 2.95 6.61
C LYS A 76 13.82 3.51 7.80
N ASP A 77 13.48 4.80 7.78
CA ASP A 77 12.72 5.41 8.87
C ASP A 77 11.20 5.28 8.66
N ILE A 78 10.77 4.72 7.57
CA ILE A 78 9.36 4.55 7.25
C ILE A 78 9.01 3.07 7.26
N LEU A 79 7.95 2.71 7.97
CA LEU A 79 7.42 1.36 7.89
C LEU A 79 6.73 1.19 6.54
N SER A 80 7.27 0.33 5.69
CA SER A 80 6.64 0.03 4.41
C SER A 80 6.35 -1.46 4.30
N ILE A 81 5.22 -1.77 3.69
CA ILE A 81 4.81 -3.15 3.45
C ILE A 81 4.89 -3.39 1.94
N PRO A 82 5.72 -4.35 1.49
CA PRO A 82 5.82 -4.64 0.06
C PRO A 82 4.48 -5.11 -0.51
N GLY A 83 4.01 -4.45 -1.55
CA GLY A 83 2.71 -4.77 -2.13
C GLY A 83 2.62 -4.42 -3.61
N ILE A 84 1.59 -4.93 -4.24
CA ILE A 84 1.30 -4.70 -5.64
C ILE A 84 -0.20 -4.89 -5.87
N GLU A 85 -0.77 -4.11 -6.75
CA GLU A 85 -2.13 -4.36 -7.23
C GLU A 85 -2.06 -5.00 -8.60
N VAL A 86 -2.33 -6.30 -8.66
CA VAL A 86 -2.35 -7.02 -9.92
C VAL A 86 -3.68 -6.76 -10.60
N THR A 87 -3.61 -6.23 -11.82
CA THR A 87 -4.80 -5.91 -12.60
C THR A 87 -4.82 -6.79 -13.83
N SER A 88 -5.88 -7.58 -13.97
CA SER A 88 -6.00 -8.50 -15.10
C SER A 88 -6.61 -7.81 -16.31
N LEU A 89 -6.52 -8.46 -17.47
CA LEU A 89 -7.12 -7.95 -18.70
C LEU A 89 -8.64 -7.85 -18.59
N GLU A 90 -9.25 -8.72 -17.77
CA GLU A 90 -10.69 -8.68 -17.58
C GLU A 90 -11.13 -7.57 -16.62
N GLY A 91 -10.20 -6.86 -16.04
CA GLY A 91 -10.50 -5.77 -15.12
C GLY A 91 -10.58 -6.16 -13.65
N ALA A 92 -10.17 -7.36 -13.30
CA ALA A 92 -10.10 -7.78 -11.90
C ALA A 92 -8.86 -7.15 -11.24
N HIS A 93 -9.02 -6.72 -9.98
CA HIS A 93 -7.94 -6.12 -9.21
C HIS A 93 -7.71 -6.93 -7.95
N ILE A 94 -6.47 -7.37 -7.75
CA ILE A 94 -6.09 -8.14 -6.57
C ILE A 94 -4.87 -7.50 -5.94
N ILE A 95 -4.95 -7.14 -4.66
CA ILE A 95 -3.82 -6.57 -3.95
C ILE A 95 -3.13 -7.70 -3.21
N VAL A 96 -1.80 -7.80 -3.39
CA VAL A 96 -0.99 -8.85 -2.78
C VAL A 96 0.10 -8.20 -1.95
N TYR A 97 0.30 -8.67 -0.73
CA TYR A 97 1.31 -8.16 0.19
C TYR A 97 2.33 -9.23 0.53
N PHE A 98 3.54 -8.79 0.83
CA PHE A 98 4.64 -9.67 1.21
C PHE A 98 5.33 -9.12 2.45
N TYR A 99 5.99 -9.99 3.19
CA TYR A 99 6.80 -9.56 4.34
C TYR A 99 8.18 -9.04 3.91
N ASP A 100 8.68 -9.49 2.77
CA ASP A 100 10.02 -9.15 2.30
C ASP A 100 9.95 -8.63 0.88
N ILE A 101 10.68 -7.55 0.60
CA ILE A 101 10.70 -6.95 -0.73
C ILE A 101 11.22 -7.92 -1.79
N LYS A 102 12.10 -8.83 -1.43
CA LYS A 102 12.61 -9.82 -2.37
C LYS A 102 11.54 -10.77 -2.85
N ASP A 103 10.62 -11.14 -1.96
CA ASP A 103 9.51 -12.01 -2.32
C ASP A 103 8.55 -11.31 -3.28
N LEU A 104 8.31 -10.02 -3.08
CA LEU A 104 7.52 -9.22 -4.00
C LEU A 104 8.21 -9.16 -5.38
N GLN A 105 9.50 -8.91 -5.40
CA GLN A 105 10.27 -8.83 -6.65
C GLN A 105 10.23 -10.15 -7.42
N GLN A 106 10.35 -11.27 -6.72
CA GLN A 106 10.27 -12.59 -7.34
C GLN A 106 8.87 -12.87 -7.89
N PHE A 107 7.86 -12.55 -7.12
CA PHE A 107 6.47 -12.69 -7.56
C PHE A 107 6.22 -11.87 -8.83
N TYR A 108 6.66 -10.63 -8.85
CA TYR A 108 6.51 -9.77 -10.00
C TYR A 108 7.22 -10.34 -11.23
N ALA A 109 8.45 -10.77 -11.07
CA ALA A 109 9.26 -11.27 -12.18
C ALA A 109 8.67 -12.55 -12.80
N HIS A 110 8.05 -13.40 -11.99
CA HIS A 110 7.55 -14.69 -12.45
C HIS A 110 6.07 -14.69 -12.81
N GLU A 111 5.26 -13.92 -12.08
CA GLU A 111 3.81 -14.02 -12.19
C GLU A 111 3.14 -12.80 -12.84
N VAL A 112 3.83 -11.67 -12.94
CA VAL A 112 3.25 -10.43 -13.44
C VAL A 112 3.94 -9.95 -14.70
N GLN A 113 5.25 -9.72 -14.62
CA GLN A 113 6.02 -9.12 -15.70
C GLN A 113 5.88 -9.87 -17.03
N PRO A 114 5.92 -11.21 -17.09
CA PRO A 114 5.78 -11.90 -18.35
C PRO A 114 4.43 -11.71 -19.05
N PHE A 115 3.43 -11.23 -18.29
CA PHE A 115 2.07 -11.06 -18.79
C PHE A 115 1.65 -9.60 -18.95
N THR A 116 2.56 -8.65 -18.73
CA THR A 116 2.21 -7.23 -18.86
C THR A 116 2.31 -6.71 -20.30
N GLY A 117 2.46 -7.56 -21.24
CA GLY A 117 2.56 -7.20 -22.64
C GLY A 117 3.98 -6.81 -22.98
N ASN A 118 4.17 -6.20 -24.09
CA ASN A 118 5.43 -5.81 -24.51
C ASN A 118 5.65 -4.45 -24.39
N ASP A 119 5.21 -4.00 -23.33
CA ASP A 119 5.36 -2.66 -23.12
C ASP A 119 6.74 -2.17 -22.92
#